data_48fee489a8d7637d45289398ba32a17c
#
_entry.id   48fee489a8d7637d45289398ba32a17c
#
_cell.length_a   1.000
_cell.length_b   1.000
_cell.length_c   1.000
_cell.angle_alpha   90.00
_cell.angle_beta   90.00
_cell.angle_gamma   90.00
#
_symmetry.space_group_name_H-M   'P 1'
#
loop_
_entity.id
_entity.type
_entity.pdbx_description
1 polymer ?
#
loop_
_entity_poly.entity_id
_entity_poly.type
_entity_poly.pdbx_seq_one_letter_code
_entity_poly.pdbx_strand_id
1 'polypeptide(L)'
;MDVFVWRLGDQGAAGTPAVDHIQNFATAAAGTNATGGDVLDLRDLLLGESVGPSNGAGNLADYLHFEVSGSDTLVHVSHTGGFAADAHAVGAGYTAAQETQQIILEGVNLQSLYSGATTDQQLITQLLNNNKLIVD
;
A
#
# COMPACT_ATOMS: atom_id res chain seq x y z
N MET A 1 8.21 -16.15 -4.35
CA MET A 1 7.08 -15.18 -4.25
C MET A 1 6.25 -15.49 -3.02
N ASP A 2 6.15 -14.54 -2.14
CA ASP A 2 5.28 -14.64 -0.97
C ASP A 2 4.10 -13.69 -1.14
N VAL A 3 2.94 -14.08 -0.60
CA VAL A 3 1.75 -13.22 -0.57
C VAL A 3 1.45 -12.92 0.90
N PHE A 4 1.54 -11.64 1.24
CA PHE A 4 1.23 -11.14 2.58
C PHE A 4 -0.22 -10.69 2.59
N VAL A 5 -1.04 -11.32 3.42
CA VAL A 5 -2.50 -11.16 3.40
C VAL A 5 -2.98 -10.49 4.68
N TRP A 6 -3.78 -9.43 4.53
CA TRP A 6 -4.51 -8.81 5.64
C TRP A 6 -6.00 -8.99 5.43
N ARG A 7 -6.72 -9.27 6.52
CA ARG A 7 -8.17 -9.45 6.51
C ARG A 7 -8.84 -8.49 7.47
N LEU A 8 -10.12 -8.29 7.29
CA LEU A 8 -10.91 -7.48 8.22
C LEU A 8 -10.82 -8.11 9.62
N GLY A 9 -10.37 -7.31 10.59
CA GLY A 9 -10.07 -7.75 11.94
C GLY A 9 -8.58 -7.75 12.28
N ASP A 10 -7.69 -7.76 11.27
CA ASP A 10 -6.25 -7.65 11.48
C ASP A 10 -5.82 -6.22 11.83
N GLN A 11 -6.60 -5.23 11.39
CA GLN A 11 -6.29 -3.82 11.62
C GLN A 11 -6.49 -3.44 13.10
N GLY A 12 -5.82 -2.36 13.49
CA GLY A 12 -6.05 -1.69 14.77
C GLY A 12 -7.23 -0.73 14.74
N ALA A 13 -7.40 0.04 15.79
CA ALA A 13 -8.39 1.11 15.85
C ALA A 13 -7.88 2.35 15.11
N ALA A 14 -8.80 3.19 14.62
CA ALA A 14 -8.44 4.44 13.97
C ALA A 14 -7.59 5.32 14.90
N GLY A 15 -6.44 5.76 14.42
CA GLY A 15 -5.46 6.52 15.19
C GLY A 15 -4.50 5.69 16.04
N THR A 16 -4.75 4.38 16.19
CA THR A 16 -3.86 3.42 16.86
C THR A 16 -3.71 2.18 15.99
N PRO A 17 -3.01 2.31 14.83
CA PRO A 17 -2.94 1.24 13.85
C PRO A 17 -2.19 0.02 14.39
N ALA A 18 -2.56 -1.16 13.91
CA ALA A 18 -1.69 -2.32 13.98
C ALA A 18 -0.47 -2.06 13.08
N VAL A 19 0.70 -2.54 13.48
CA VAL A 19 1.95 -2.32 12.73
C VAL A 19 2.58 -3.67 12.45
N ASP A 20 2.84 -3.92 11.16
CA ASP A 20 3.52 -5.11 10.69
C ASP A 20 4.80 -4.73 9.96
N HIS A 21 5.86 -5.52 10.17
CA HIS A 21 7.13 -5.36 9.49
C HIS A 21 7.33 -6.52 8.51
N ILE A 22 7.66 -6.21 7.26
CA ILE A 22 8.04 -7.21 6.27
C ILE A 22 9.52 -7.05 5.98
N GLN A 23 10.29 -8.10 6.23
CA GLN A 23 11.70 -8.19 5.89
C GLN A 23 11.86 -8.92 4.56
N ASN A 24 12.85 -8.51 3.77
CA ASN A 24 13.20 -9.18 2.51
C ASN A 24 12.06 -9.19 1.48
N PHE A 25 11.22 -8.16 1.46
CA PHE A 25 10.17 -8.04 0.44
C PHE A 25 10.80 -7.99 -0.94
N ALA A 26 10.52 -8.98 -1.77
CA ALA A 26 11.08 -9.10 -3.10
C ALA A 26 10.38 -8.14 -4.07
N THR A 27 11.13 -7.20 -4.63
CA THR A 27 10.61 -6.06 -5.39
C THR A 27 10.38 -6.33 -6.88
N ALA A 28 10.82 -7.46 -7.41
CA ALA A 28 10.54 -7.83 -8.81
C ALA A 28 9.02 -7.92 -9.04
N ALA A 29 8.58 -7.72 -10.29
CA ALA A 29 7.19 -7.90 -10.65
C ALA A 29 6.73 -9.32 -10.31
N ALA A 30 5.50 -9.46 -9.80
CA ALA A 30 4.96 -10.76 -9.47
C ALA A 30 4.41 -11.45 -10.72
N GLY A 31 4.76 -12.72 -10.87
CA GLY A 31 4.27 -13.55 -11.97
C GLY A 31 2.99 -14.29 -11.61
N THR A 32 2.38 -14.93 -12.62
CA THR A 32 1.13 -15.67 -12.45
C THR A 32 1.30 -17.08 -11.87
N ASN A 33 2.53 -17.61 -11.86
CA ASN A 33 2.84 -18.98 -11.45
C ASN A 33 3.67 -19.05 -10.17
N ALA A 34 3.33 -18.22 -9.19
CA ALA A 34 4.05 -18.11 -7.91
C ALA A 34 5.56 -17.82 -8.09
N THR A 35 5.92 -17.08 -9.13
CA THR A 35 7.28 -16.66 -9.45
C THR A 35 7.41 -15.14 -9.40
N GLY A 36 8.65 -14.65 -9.27
CA GLY A 36 8.89 -13.22 -9.20
C GLY A 36 8.82 -12.67 -7.79
N GLY A 37 8.43 -11.41 -7.67
CA GLY A 37 8.44 -10.68 -6.41
C GLY A 37 7.24 -10.96 -5.52
N ASP A 38 7.29 -10.38 -4.33
CA ASP A 38 6.26 -10.56 -3.31
C ASP A 38 5.06 -9.63 -3.53
N VAL A 39 3.95 -9.96 -2.89
CA VAL A 39 2.65 -9.32 -3.11
C VAL A 39 2.02 -8.93 -1.78
N LEU A 40 1.42 -7.72 -1.74
CA LEU A 40 0.55 -7.28 -0.66
C LEU A 40 -0.91 -7.54 -1.05
N ASP A 41 -1.62 -8.33 -0.27
CA ASP A 41 -3.03 -8.65 -0.51
C ASP A 41 -3.90 -7.98 0.56
N LEU A 42 -4.60 -6.93 0.17
CA LEU A 42 -5.43 -6.12 1.05
C LEU A 42 -6.93 -6.24 0.69
N ARG A 43 -7.29 -7.12 -0.23
CA ARG A 43 -8.68 -7.20 -0.74
C ARG A 43 -9.72 -7.48 0.34
N ASP A 44 -9.34 -8.25 1.38
CA ASP A 44 -10.25 -8.60 2.46
C ASP A 44 -10.17 -7.61 3.63
N LEU A 45 -9.29 -6.61 3.54
CA LEU A 45 -9.14 -5.57 4.57
C LEU A 45 -9.88 -4.29 4.19
N LEU A 46 -9.76 -3.85 2.94
CA LEU A 46 -10.29 -2.56 2.50
C LEU A 46 -11.81 -2.63 2.28
N LEU A 47 -12.52 -1.60 2.72
CA LEU A 47 -13.99 -1.52 2.60
C LEU A 47 -14.39 -0.35 1.71
N GLY A 48 -15.08 -0.66 0.60
CA GLY A 48 -15.61 0.35 -0.32
C GLY A 48 -14.61 0.90 -1.33
N GLU A 49 -13.45 0.25 -1.48
CA GLU A 49 -12.46 0.62 -2.48
C GLU A 49 -12.94 0.26 -3.90
N SER A 50 -12.38 0.93 -4.89
CA SER A 50 -12.59 0.60 -6.30
C SER A 50 -11.34 0.94 -7.11
N VAL A 51 -10.95 0.00 -7.98
CA VAL A 51 -9.85 0.18 -8.91
C VAL A 51 -10.36 0.90 -10.16
N GLY A 52 -9.54 1.80 -10.71
CA GLY A 52 -9.86 2.46 -11.98
C GLY A 52 -9.66 1.52 -13.18
N PRO A 53 -10.09 1.91 -14.37
CA PRO A 53 -9.89 1.13 -15.58
C PRO A 53 -8.40 0.97 -15.87
N SER A 54 -8.00 -0.16 -16.46
CA SER A 54 -6.62 -0.49 -16.83
C SER A 54 -5.64 -0.42 -15.64
N ASN A 55 -6.05 -0.93 -14.48
CA ASN A 55 -5.29 -0.89 -13.23
C ASN A 55 -4.97 0.53 -12.74
N GLY A 56 -5.79 1.50 -13.05
CA GLY A 56 -5.70 2.82 -12.46
C GLY A 56 -6.04 2.77 -10.96
N ALA A 57 -5.54 3.73 -10.19
CA ALA A 57 -5.66 3.72 -8.74
C ALA A 57 -7.11 3.84 -8.23
N GLY A 58 -8.06 4.32 -9.06
CA GLY A 58 -9.43 4.53 -8.61
C GLY A 58 -9.48 5.45 -7.39
N ASN A 59 -10.13 5.01 -6.31
CA ASN A 59 -10.15 5.73 -5.03
C ASN A 59 -9.14 5.19 -4.01
N LEU A 60 -8.18 4.36 -4.41
CA LEU A 60 -7.25 3.69 -3.49
C LEU A 60 -6.35 4.66 -2.73
N ALA A 61 -6.08 5.88 -3.24
CA ALA A 61 -5.34 6.89 -2.50
C ALA A 61 -6.09 7.40 -1.25
N ASP A 62 -7.38 7.17 -1.16
CA ASP A 62 -8.15 7.44 0.06
C ASP A 62 -7.87 6.40 1.16
N TYR A 63 -7.32 5.26 0.79
CA TYR A 63 -7.06 4.11 1.67
C TYR A 63 -5.58 3.91 1.96
N LEU A 64 -4.68 4.30 1.05
CA LEU A 64 -3.25 4.01 1.10
C LEU A 64 -2.44 5.29 0.95
N HIS A 65 -1.52 5.50 1.87
CA HIS A 65 -0.54 6.60 1.82
C HIS A 65 0.85 6.02 2.02
N PHE A 66 1.81 6.49 1.23
CA PHE A 66 3.18 6.01 1.23
C PHE A 66 4.14 7.06 1.77
N GLU A 67 5.06 6.60 2.59
CA GLU A 67 6.12 7.43 3.14
C GLU A 67 7.44 6.68 3.09
N VAL A 68 8.51 7.35 2.68
CA VAL A 68 9.87 6.80 2.75
C VAL A 68 10.53 7.29 4.03
N SER A 69 10.97 6.35 4.86
CA SER A 69 11.65 6.62 6.12
C SER A 69 13.01 5.92 6.12
N GLY A 70 14.08 6.67 5.93
CA GLY A 70 15.42 6.08 5.74
C GLY A 70 15.45 5.20 4.48
N SER A 71 15.73 3.92 4.64
CA SER A 71 15.72 2.93 3.55
C SER A 71 14.42 2.14 3.48
N ASP A 72 13.43 2.43 4.33
CA ASP A 72 12.18 1.71 4.43
C ASP A 72 11.05 2.46 3.73
N THR A 73 10.01 1.72 3.31
CA THR A 73 8.73 2.31 2.91
C THR A 73 7.69 1.98 3.96
N LEU A 74 7.00 3.00 4.44
CA LEU A 74 5.83 2.87 5.29
C LEU A 74 4.58 2.95 4.44
N VAL A 75 3.74 1.93 4.50
CA VAL A 75 2.43 1.92 3.86
C VAL A 75 1.39 2.17 4.96
N HIS A 76 0.86 3.39 4.99
CA HIS A 76 -0.21 3.76 5.90
C HIS A 76 -1.53 3.36 5.30
N VAL A 77 -2.38 2.68 6.06
CA VAL A 77 -3.67 2.17 5.59
C VAL A 77 -4.81 2.69 6.47
N SER A 78 -5.80 3.29 5.82
CA SER A 78 -7.12 3.51 6.40
C SER A 78 -8.08 2.53 5.71
N HIS A 79 -8.52 1.49 6.41
CA HIS A 79 -9.31 0.43 5.79
C HIS A 79 -10.71 0.89 5.35
N THR A 80 -11.15 2.06 5.81
CA THR A 80 -12.45 2.68 5.44
C THR A 80 -12.31 3.88 4.51
N GLY A 81 -11.10 4.17 4.02
CA GLY A 81 -10.89 5.30 3.09
C GLY A 81 -10.81 6.67 3.77
N GLY A 82 -10.34 6.73 5.02
CA GLY A 82 -10.29 7.96 5.81
C GLY A 82 -9.25 8.99 5.35
N PHE A 83 -8.41 8.69 4.35
CA PHE A 83 -7.41 9.61 3.82
C PHE A 83 -7.92 10.47 2.66
N ALA A 84 -9.22 10.49 2.39
CA ALA A 84 -9.79 11.19 1.23
C ALA A 84 -9.49 12.70 1.19
N ALA A 85 -9.24 13.32 2.34
CA ALA A 85 -8.93 14.75 2.44
C ALA A 85 -7.43 15.06 2.34
N ASP A 86 -6.57 14.06 2.21
CA ASP A 86 -5.13 14.23 2.22
C ASP A 86 -4.59 14.72 0.87
N ALA A 87 -3.36 15.26 0.90
CA ALA A 87 -2.72 15.80 -0.30
C ALA A 87 -2.26 14.72 -1.29
N HIS A 88 -2.15 13.47 -0.86
CA HIS A 88 -1.77 12.29 -1.64
C HIS A 88 -0.36 12.34 -2.28
N ALA A 89 0.48 13.31 -1.91
CA ALA A 89 1.89 13.27 -2.29
C ALA A 89 2.64 12.29 -1.38
N VAL A 90 3.56 11.51 -1.95
CA VAL A 90 4.42 10.60 -1.16
C VAL A 90 5.19 11.40 -0.12
N GLY A 91 5.12 10.98 1.14
CA GLY A 91 5.77 11.66 2.25
C GLY A 91 5.09 12.93 2.71
N ALA A 92 3.93 13.31 2.17
CA ALA A 92 3.14 14.45 2.65
C ALA A 92 2.41 14.09 3.94
N GLY A 93 1.79 15.09 4.57
CA GLY A 93 0.92 14.84 5.71
C GLY A 93 -0.27 13.96 5.35
N TYR A 94 -0.68 13.12 6.26
CA TYR A 94 -1.84 12.27 6.13
C TYR A 94 -2.66 12.33 7.43
N THR A 95 -3.92 11.89 7.36
CA THR A 95 -4.83 11.93 8.51
C THR A 95 -4.57 10.75 9.45
N ALA A 96 -3.56 10.86 10.30
CA ALA A 96 -3.11 9.79 11.19
C ALA A 96 -4.23 9.27 12.10
N ALA A 97 -5.22 10.10 12.44
CA ALA A 97 -6.38 9.69 13.23
C ALA A 97 -7.28 8.66 12.52
N GLN A 98 -7.12 8.49 11.21
CA GLN A 98 -7.86 7.54 10.41
C GLN A 98 -7.03 6.30 10.03
N GLU A 99 -5.76 6.27 10.39
CA GLU A 99 -4.89 5.11 10.13
C GLU A 99 -5.28 3.94 11.01
N THR A 100 -5.49 2.77 10.41
CA THR A 100 -5.87 1.54 11.11
C THR A 100 -4.85 0.42 10.96
N GLN A 101 -4.00 0.48 9.95
CA GLN A 101 -2.94 -0.49 9.70
C GLN A 101 -1.72 0.23 9.13
N GLN A 102 -0.54 -0.18 9.57
CA GLN A 102 0.72 0.26 9.00
C GLN A 102 1.54 -0.95 8.60
N ILE A 103 2.09 -0.93 7.38
CA ILE A 103 2.94 -1.98 6.87
C ILE A 103 4.30 -1.35 6.57
N ILE A 104 5.35 -1.85 7.22
CA ILE A 104 6.70 -1.33 7.02
C ILE A 104 7.46 -2.34 6.17
N LEU A 105 7.85 -1.92 4.96
CA LEU A 105 8.70 -2.69 4.06
C LEU A 105 10.14 -2.34 4.38
N GLU A 106 10.81 -3.18 5.18
CA GLU A 106 12.17 -2.91 5.64
C GLU A 106 13.18 -3.04 4.50
N GLY A 107 14.02 -2.03 4.34
CA GLY A 107 15.06 -2.01 3.31
C GLY A 107 14.54 -1.83 1.88
N VAL A 108 13.28 -1.47 1.70
CA VAL A 108 12.66 -1.26 0.39
C VAL A 108 12.23 0.19 0.25
N ASN A 109 12.77 0.88 -0.75
CA ASN A 109 12.36 2.23 -1.13
C ASN A 109 11.55 2.15 -2.43
N LEU A 110 10.22 2.10 -2.32
CA LEU A 110 9.33 2.00 -3.48
C LEU A 110 9.41 3.24 -4.38
N GLN A 111 9.63 4.42 -3.81
CA GLN A 111 9.73 5.64 -4.59
C GLN A 111 10.97 5.65 -5.48
N SER A 112 12.09 5.10 -5.00
CA SER A 112 13.29 4.92 -5.83
C SER A 112 13.11 3.81 -6.86
N LEU A 113 12.42 2.73 -6.50
CA LEU A 113 12.15 1.61 -7.39
C LEU A 113 11.29 2.05 -8.58
N TYR A 114 10.26 2.86 -8.32
CA TYR A 114 9.37 3.42 -9.33
C TYR A 114 9.68 4.91 -9.50
N SER A 115 10.87 5.20 -10.01
CA SER A 115 11.35 6.59 -10.19
C SER A 115 10.36 7.39 -11.04
N GLY A 116 10.04 8.60 -10.58
CA GLY A 116 9.00 9.44 -11.17
C GLY A 116 7.65 9.34 -10.47
N ALA A 117 7.45 8.37 -9.59
CA ALA A 117 6.26 8.30 -8.76
C ALA A 117 6.40 9.26 -7.57
N THR A 118 5.65 10.35 -7.59
CA THR A 118 5.67 11.38 -6.55
C THR A 118 4.37 11.44 -5.76
N THR A 119 3.35 10.72 -6.21
CA THR A 119 2.03 10.66 -5.56
C THR A 119 1.66 9.24 -5.17
N ASP A 120 0.78 9.11 -4.19
CA ASP A 120 0.23 7.81 -3.79
C ASP A 120 -0.45 7.10 -4.94
N GLN A 121 -1.22 7.82 -5.77
CA GLN A 121 -1.88 7.24 -6.94
C GLN A 121 -0.88 6.66 -7.94
N GLN A 122 0.25 7.33 -8.17
CA GLN A 122 1.28 6.83 -9.08
C GLN A 122 1.94 5.55 -8.53
N LEU A 123 2.25 5.50 -7.23
CA LEU A 123 2.78 4.30 -6.61
C LEU A 123 1.78 3.14 -6.63
N ILE A 124 0.52 3.40 -6.32
CA ILE A 124 -0.54 2.39 -6.39
C ILE A 124 -0.65 1.81 -7.80
N THR A 125 -0.67 2.67 -8.81
CA THR A 125 -0.72 2.24 -10.21
C THR A 125 0.48 1.36 -10.58
N GLN A 126 1.68 1.72 -10.14
CA GLN A 126 2.87 0.89 -10.37
C GLN A 126 2.77 -0.47 -9.67
N LEU A 127 2.30 -0.50 -8.44
CA LEU A 127 2.13 -1.75 -7.71
C LEU A 127 1.09 -2.65 -8.37
N LEU A 128 -0.03 -2.10 -8.83
CA LEU A 128 -1.06 -2.84 -9.55
C LEU A 128 -0.53 -3.39 -10.88
N ASN A 129 0.17 -2.57 -11.66
CA ASN A 129 0.72 -2.97 -12.95
C ASN A 129 1.80 -4.05 -12.83
N ASN A 130 2.48 -4.13 -11.70
CA ASN A 130 3.49 -5.15 -11.42
C ASN A 130 2.93 -6.32 -10.61
N ASN A 131 1.62 -6.40 -10.44
CA ASN A 131 0.90 -7.45 -9.69
C ASN A 131 1.39 -7.59 -8.24
N LYS A 132 1.84 -6.49 -7.63
CA LYS A 132 2.37 -6.47 -6.26
C LYS A 132 1.34 -6.03 -5.22
N LEU A 133 0.15 -5.65 -5.67
CA LEU A 133 -0.95 -5.22 -4.81
C LEU A 133 -2.23 -5.88 -5.31
N ILE A 134 -2.95 -6.52 -4.39
CA ILE A 134 -4.27 -7.10 -4.64
C ILE A 134 -5.27 -6.37 -3.76
N VAL A 135 -6.32 -5.82 -4.37
CA VAL A 135 -7.37 -5.06 -3.68
C VAL A 135 -8.78 -5.56 -4.05
N ASP A 136 -8.86 -6.44 -5.05
CA ASP A 136 -10.10 -7.09 -5.50
C ASP A 136 -9.94 -8.61 -5.51
#